data_301e83f873c9ff824ace2ef8f878b4ad
#
_entry.id   301e83f873c9ff824ace2ef8f878b4ad
#
_cell.length_a   1.000
_cell.length_b   1.000
_cell.length_c   1.000
_cell.angle_alpha   90.00
_cell.angle_beta   90.00
_cell.angle_gamma   90.00
#
_symmetry.space_group_name_H-M   'P 1'
#
loop_
_entity.id
_entity.type
_entity.pdbx_description
1 polymer ?
#
loop_
_entity_poly.entity_id
_entity_poly.type
_entity_poly.pdbx_seq_one_letter_code
_entity_poly.pdbx_strand_id
1 'polypeptide(L)'
;RILDMLERLRLAYDIPTQSCVLAHVTTTMRAMDHGAPVDLVFQSIGGTEGVNHSFGVNLALLAEAHEQALALKRGSLGQNVMYFETGQGSALSAEAHHAVDQQTLEARAYAVARRFSPLLVNSVVGFIGPEYLFDGKQILRAGLEDHFCGKLLGLPMGVDVCYTNHAEADQDDMDALLTCLAAAGVTYVMGVPGADDVMLAYQSTSFHDGLYARAALGKRPAPEFEDWLNRMGIGSRTEAIPASLSPALIGLA
;
A
#
# COMPACT_ATOMS: atom_id res chain seq x y z
N ARG A 1 7.64 -9.54 19.94
CA ARG A 1 8.63 -8.42 19.95
C ARG A 1 8.32 -7.39 18.87
N ILE A 2 8.22 -7.79 17.56
CA ILE A 2 7.90 -6.85 16.48
C ILE A 2 6.56 -6.16 16.73
N LEU A 3 5.52 -6.91 17.04
CA LEU A 3 4.19 -6.36 17.33
C LEU A 3 4.17 -5.45 18.57
N ASP A 4 4.95 -5.77 19.60
CA ASP A 4 5.11 -4.90 20.77
C ASP A 4 5.83 -3.58 20.43
N MET A 5 6.79 -3.63 19.51
CA MET A 5 7.46 -2.44 19.00
C MET A 5 6.49 -1.58 18.18
N LEU A 6 5.72 -2.19 17.28
CA LEU A 6 4.70 -1.49 16.48
C LEU A 6 3.64 -0.85 17.37
N GLU A 7 3.20 -1.53 18.44
CA GLU A 7 2.26 -0.94 19.40
C GLU A 7 2.81 0.29 20.10
N ARG A 8 4.08 0.26 20.50
CA ARG A 8 4.74 1.46 21.07
C ARG A 8 4.81 2.59 20.06
N LEU A 9 5.11 2.30 18.79
CA LEU A 9 5.11 3.30 17.71
C LEU A 9 3.70 3.87 17.50
N ARG A 10 2.70 3.01 17.43
CA ARG A 10 1.31 3.43 17.31
C ARG A 10 0.88 4.38 18.44
N LEU A 11 1.21 4.03 19.67
CA LEU A 11 0.87 4.84 20.84
C LEU A 11 1.64 6.16 20.88
N ALA A 12 2.91 6.15 20.43
CA ALA A 12 3.75 7.35 20.43
C ALA A 12 3.36 8.35 19.32
N TYR A 13 2.94 7.83 18.16
CA TYR A 13 2.70 8.65 16.97
C TYR A 13 1.24 8.75 16.55
N ASP A 14 0.34 8.06 17.25
CA ASP A 14 -1.12 8.05 16.96
C ASP A 14 -1.40 7.72 15.48
N ILE A 15 -0.77 6.67 14.98
CA ILE A 15 -0.93 6.17 13.62
C ILE A 15 -1.27 4.68 13.63
N PRO A 16 -2.08 4.18 12.68
CA PRO A 16 -2.26 2.75 12.50
C PRO A 16 -0.96 2.12 12.01
N THR A 17 -0.73 0.87 12.41
CA THR A 17 0.45 0.11 12.01
C THR A 17 0.08 -1.21 11.35
N GLN A 18 0.95 -1.66 10.45
CA GLN A 18 0.89 -2.98 9.83
C GLN A 18 2.30 -3.56 9.79
N SER A 19 2.41 -4.87 9.89
CA SER A 19 3.70 -5.56 9.84
C SER A 19 3.71 -6.58 8.70
N CYS A 20 4.77 -6.59 7.92
CA CYS A 20 4.98 -7.59 6.88
C CYS A 20 5.08 -9.05 7.39
N VAL A 21 5.31 -9.25 8.69
CA VAL A 21 5.19 -10.61 9.29
C VAL A 21 3.72 -11.07 9.36
N LEU A 22 2.77 -10.16 9.17
CA LEU A 22 1.34 -10.42 9.06
C LEU A 22 0.85 -10.20 7.62
N ALA A 23 1.63 -10.64 6.65
CA ALA A 23 1.36 -10.45 5.22
C ALA A 23 0.24 -11.36 4.66
N HIS A 24 -0.42 -12.14 5.50
CA HIS A 24 -1.52 -13.02 5.10
C HIS A 24 -2.59 -13.08 6.20
N VAL A 25 -3.86 -13.11 5.79
CA VAL A 25 -5.00 -13.10 6.74
C VAL A 25 -4.92 -14.22 7.78
N THR A 26 -4.52 -15.44 7.39
CA THR A 26 -4.43 -16.57 8.34
C THR A 26 -3.38 -16.34 9.41
N THR A 27 -2.23 -15.76 9.07
CA THR A 27 -1.19 -15.40 10.02
C THR A 27 -1.67 -14.28 10.95
N THR A 28 -2.39 -13.31 10.39
CA THR A 28 -2.97 -12.19 11.13
C THR A 28 -4.03 -12.67 12.12
N MET A 29 -4.95 -13.54 11.68
CA MET A 29 -5.98 -14.14 12.55
C MET A 29 -5.35 -14.89 13.72
N ARG A 30 -4.35 -15.74 13.45
CA ARG A 30 -3.61 -16.45 14.50
C ARG A 30 -2.91 -15.49 15.48
N ALA A 31 -2.38 -14.38 14.99
CA ALA A 31 -1.79 -13.36 15.86
C ALA A 31 -2.86 -12.71 16.76
N MET A 32 -4.04 -12.39 16.20
CA MET A 32 -5.18 -11.85 16.95
C MET A 32 -5.66 -12.82 18.02
N ASP A 33 -5.76 -14.11 17.71
CA ASP A 33 -6.12 -15.17 18.70
C ASP A 33 -5.14 -15.24 19.88
N HIS A 34 -3.89 -14.85 19.66
CA HIS A 34 -2.86 -14.77 20.70
C HIS A 34 -2.79 -13.37 21.37
N GLY A 35 -3.76 -12.52 21.12
CA GLY A 35 -3.84 -11.19 21.73
C GLY A 35 -2.89 -10.15 21.13
N ALA A 36 -2.39 -10.38 19.91
CA ALA A 36 -1.52 -9.41 19.25
C ALA A 36 -2.26 -8.11 18.91
N PRO A 37 -1.61 -6.94 19.03
CA PRO A 37 -2.20 -5.65 18.70
C PRO A 37 -2.20 -5.44 17.18
N VAL A 38 -3.26 -5.86 16.50
CA VAL A 38 -3.43 -5.72 15.05
C VAL A 38 -4.35 -4.54 14.74
N ASP A 39 -3.85 -3.53 14.04
CA ASP A 39 -4.62 -2.38 13.56
C ASP A 39 -5.18 -2.63 12.16
N LEU A 40 -4.35 -3.19 11.27
CA LEU A 40 -4.69 -3.44 9.88
C LEU A 40 -4.48 -4.91 9.51
N VAL A 41 -5.47 -5.49 8.87
CA VAL A 41 -5.38 -6.80 8.23
C VAL A 41 -4.96 -6.59 6.79
N PHE A 42 -3.77 -7.05 6.46
CA PHE A 42 -3.21 -7.00 5.12
C PHE A 42 -3.55 -8.26 4.32
N GLN A 43 -3.88 -8.08 3.04
CA GLN A 43 -3.96 -9.18 2.08
C GLN A 43 -3.80 -8.70 0.64
N SER A 44 -3.00 -9.41 -0.14
CA SER A 44 -3.01 -9.30 -1.61
C SER A 44 -4.21 -10.01 -2.18
N ILE A 45 -4.91 -9.36 -3.10
CA ILE A 45 -6.10 -9.89 -3.79
C ILE A 45 -6.00 -9.67 -5.29
N GLY A 46 -6.73 -10.47 -6.06
CA GLY A 46 -6.79 -10.34 -7.52
C GLY A 46 -8.20 -10.53 -8.06
N GLY A 47 -8.34 -10.39 -9.38
CA GLY A 47 -9.63 -10.34 -10.08
C GLY A 47 -10.27 -11.69 -10.40
N THR A 48 -9.68 -12.82 -10.02
CA THR A 48 -10.24 -14.15 -10.23
C THR A 48 -10.14 -15.03 -9.00
N GLU A 49 -11.00 -16.03 -8.89
CA GLU A 49 -10.89 -17.03 -7.82
C GLU A 49 -9.56 -17.80 -7.91
N GLY A 50 -9.07 -18.06 -9.12
CA GLY A 50 -7.80 -18.75 -9.34
C GLY A 50 -6.63 -17.99 -8.75
N VAL A 51 -6.52 -16.67 -8.99
CA VAL A 51 -5.45 -15.86 -8.43
C VAL A 51 -5.58 -15.72 -6.91
N ASN A 52 -6.79 -15.54 -6.39
CA ASN A 52 -7.00 -15.47 -4.94
C ASN A 52 -6.69 -16.83 -4.27
N HIS A 53 -6.99 -17.94 -4.93
CA HIS A 53 -6.57 -19.26 -4.46
C HIS A 53 -5.03 -19.40 -4.41
N SER A 54 -4.32 -18.88 -5.42
CA SER A 54 -2.85 -18.88 -5.41
C SER A 54 -2.27 -18.03 -4.27
N PHE A 55 -2.98 -16.97 -3.85
CA PHE A 55 -2.67 -16.19 -2.65
C PHE A 55 -3.15 -16.85 -1.34
N GLY A 56 -3.82 -18.00 -1.43
CA GLY A 56 -4.33 -18.72 -0.27
C GLY A 56 -5.56 -18.09 0.39
N VAL A 57 -6.35 -17.31 -0.32
CA VAL A 57 -7.52 -16.59 0.23
C VAL A 57 -8.78 -16.82 -0.58
N ASN A 58 -9.92 -16.60 0.07
CA ASN A 58 -11.23 -16.51 -0.52
C ASN A 58 -12.09 -15.49 0.24
N LEU A 59 -13.28 -15.18 -0.27
CA LEU A 59 -14.17 -14.20 0.34
C LEU A 59 -14.61 -14.55 1.77
N ALA A 60 -14.79 -15.82 2.09
CA ALA A 60 -15.20 -16.24 3.43
C ALA A 60 -14.08 -15.99 4.44
N LEU A 61 -12.84 -16.34 4.09
CA LEU A 61 -11.68 -16.10 4.92
C LEU A 61 -11.39 -14.60 5.13
N LEU A 62 -11.57 -13.78 4.08
CA LEU A 62 -11.47 -12.33 4.21
C LEU A 62 -12.54 -11.76 5.15
N ALA A 63 -13.78 -12.26 5.06
CA ALA A 63 -14.87 -11.83 5.94
C ALA A 63 -14.58 -12.21 7.41
N GLU A 64 -14.12 -13.42 7.66
CA GLU A 64 -13.74 -13.89 8.99
C GLU A 64 -12.63 -13.01 9.61
N ALA A 65 -11.57 -12.75 8.85
CA ALA A 65 -10.47 -11.90 9.31
C ALA A 65 -10.93 -10.45 9.59
N HIS A 66 -11.80 -9.91 8.74
CA HIS A 66 -12.38 -8.58 8.92
C HIS A 66 -13.22 -8.50 10.20
N GLU A 67 -14.12 -9.48 10.43
CA GLU A 67 -14.95 -9.54 11.63
C GLU A 67 -14.10 -9.68 12.90
N GLN A 68 -13.06 -10.52 12.86
CA GLN A 68 -12.13 -10.68 13.99
C GLN A 68 -11.38 -9.39 14.29
N ALA A 69 -10.92 -8.67 13.27
CA ALA A 69 -10.26 -7.37 13.45
C ALA A 69 -11.18 -6.30 14.03
N LEU A 70 -12.44 -6.24 13.57
CA LEU A 70 -13.45 -5.35 14.14
C LEU A 70 -13.72 -5.65 15.63
N ALA A 71 -13.68 -6.92 16.02
CA ALA A 71 -13.91 -7.34 17.40
C ALA A 71 -12.81 -6.87 18.37
N LEU A 72 -11.59 -6.60 17.88
CA LEU A 72 -10.50 -6.06 18.68
C LEU A 72 -10.74 -4.60 19.15
N LYS A 73 -11.61 -3.87 18.48
CA LYS A 73 -11.98 -2.48 18.83
C LYS A 73 -10.76 -1.58 19.06
N ARG A 74 -9.79 -1.64 18.17
CA ARG A 74 -8.55 -0.87 18.29
C ARG A 74 -8.75 0.65 18.13
N GLY A 75 -9.92 1.09 17.73
CA GLY A 75 -10.49 2.42 18.02
C GLY A 75 -10.20 3.52 16.99
N SER A 76 -9.01 3.65 16.45
CA SER A 76 -8.65 4.80 15.60
C SER A 76 -9.13 4.70 14.16
N LEU A 77 -9.42 3.49 13.66
CA LEU A 77 -9.77 3.24 12.27
C LEU A 77 -11.27 2.96 12.03
N GLY A 78 -12.07 2.93 13.09
CA GLY A 78 -13.48 2.56 12.99
C GLY A 78 -13.67 1.18 12.34
N GLN A 79 -14.33 1.15 11.18
CA GLN A 79 -14.57 -0.07 10.41
C GLN A 79 -13.51 -0.32 9.30
N ASN A 80 -12.59 0.61 9.08
CA ASN A 80 -11.59 0.57 8.01
C ASN A 80 -10.35 -0.19 8.48
N VAL A 81 -10.48 -1.47 8.75
CA VAL A 81 -9.41 -2.32 9.31
C VAL A 81 -8.68 -3.18 8.26
N MET A 82 -9.03 -3.03 6.98
CA MET A 82 -8.41 -3.79 5.89
C MET A 82 -7.43 -2.92 5.10
N TYR A 83 -6.35 -3.55 4.68
CA TYR A 83 -5.39 -3.04 3.72
C TYR A 83 -5.21 -4.06 2.61
N PHE A 84 -5.53 -3.69 1.37
CA PHE A 84 -5.38 -4.56 0.22
C PHE A 84 -4.28 -4.10 -0.71
N GLU A 85 -3.50 -5.05 -1.20
CA GLU A 85 -2.64 -4.88 -2.36
C GLU A 85 -3.21 -5.60 -3.57
N THR A 86 -3.07 -4.97 -4.73
CA THR A 86 -3.52 -5.47 -6.03
C THR A 86 -2.44 -5.18 -7.08
N GLY A 87 -2.72 -5.51 -8.34
CA GLY A 87 -1.84 -5.17 -9.47
C GLY A 87 -2.31 -5.88 -10.73
N GLN A 88 -2.24 -5.20 -11.86
CA GLN A 88 -2.77 -5.72 -13.13
C GLN A 88 -2.16 -7.06 -13.55
N GLY A 89 -0.91 -7.31 -13.24
CA GLY A 89 -0.23 -8.54 -13.64
C GLY A 89 -0.58 -9.80 -12.84
N SER A 90 -1.28 -9.68 -11.70
CA SER A 90 -1.40 -10.80 -10.74
C SER A 90 -2.12 -12.03 -11.29
N ALA A 91 -3.21 -11.86 -12.03
CA ALA A 91 -3.96 -12.99 -12.62
C ALA A 91 -3.23 -13.62 -13.79
N LEU A 92 -2.41 -12.85 -14.51
CA LEU A 92 -1.57 -13.36 -15.60
C LEU A 92 -0.43 -14.20 -15.01
N SER A 93 0.25 -13.71 -13.98
CA SER A 93 1.34 -14.42 -13.31
C SER A 93 0.89 -15.75 -12.69
N ALA A 94 -0.36 -15.82 -12.24
CA ALA A 94 -0.96 -17.04 -11.71
C ALA A 94 -1.61 -17.93 -12.80
N GLU A 95 -1.46 -17.57 -14.08
CA GLU A 95 -2.15 -18.23 -15.22
C GLU A 95 -3.68 -18.32 -15.02
N ALA A 96 -4.26 -17.34 -14.32
CA ALA A 96 -5.65 -17.37 -13.86
C ALA A 96 -6.52 -16.27 -14.50
N HIS A 97 -6.08 -15.71 -15.63
CA HIS A 97 -6.81 -14.59 -16.28
C HIS A 97 -8.02 -15.04 -17.13
N HIS A 98 -8.11 -16.30 -17.53
CA HIS A 98 -9.21 -16.84 -18.34
C HIS A 98 -9.55 -15.99 -19.57
N ALA A 99 -8.55 -15.52 -20.29
CA ALA A 99 -8.65 -14.63 -21.46
C ALA A 99 -9.36 -13.28 -21.18
N VAL A 100 -9.40 -12.84 -19.94
CA VAL A 100 -9.87 -11.50 -19.53
C VAL A 100 -8.66 -10.56 -19.50
N ASP A 101 -8.86 -9.31 -19.94
CA ASP A 101 -7.79 -8.31 -19.92
C ASP A 101 -7.44 -7.85 -18.49
N GLN A 102 -6.22 -7.35 -18.34
CA GLN A 102 -5.64 -6.97 -17.04
C GLN A 102 -6.45 -5.87 -16.33
N GLN A 103 -6.91 -4.88 -17.05
CA GLN A 103 -7.68 -3.75 -16.48
C GLN A 103 -9.03 -4.22 -15.94
N THR A 104 -9.72 -5.10 -16.67
CA THR A 104 -10.97 -5.72 -16.19
C THR A 104 -10.72 -6.57 -14.94
N LEU A 105 -9.61 -7.33 -14.91
CA LEU A 105 -9.23 -8.13 -13.74
C LEU A 105 -8.97 -7.25 -12.52
N GLU A 106 -8.31 -6.11 -12.69
CA GLU A 106 -8.06 -5.17 -11.60
C GLU A 106 -9.36 -4.54 -11.09
N ALA A 107 -10.26 -4.13 -11.97
CA ALA A 107 -11.59 -3.65 -11.59
C ALA A 107 -12.40 -4.68 -10.77
N ARG A 108 -12.24 -5.98 -11.06
CA ARG A 108 -12.84 -7.06 -10.29
C ARG A 108 -12.22 -7.21 -8.91
N ALA A 109 -10.89 -7.07 -8.79
CA ALA A 109 -10.21 -7.03 -7.49
C ALA A 109 -10.74 -5.86 -6.63
N TYR A 110 -10.94 -4.69 -7.24
CA TYR A 110 -11.52 -3.52 -6.55
C TYR A 110 -12.96 -3.75 -6.09
N ALA A 111 -13.74 -4.54 -6.80
CA ALA A 111 -15.08 -4.92 -6.33
C ALA A 111 -15.01 -5.76 -5.04
N VAL A 112 -14.00 -6.62 -4.90
CA VAL A 112 -13.74 -7.34 -3.65
C VAL A 112 -13.33 -6.37 -2.55
N ALA A 113 -12.36 -5.48 -2.80
CA ALA A 113 -11.91 -4.50 -1.83
C ALA A 113 -13.06 -3.64 -1.29
N ARG A 114 -13.93 -3.12 -2.15
CA ARG A 114 -15.09 -2.30 -1.77
C ARG A 114 -16.00 -2.96 -0.75
N ARG A 115 -16.15 -4.27 -0.80
CA ARG A 115 -16.99 -5.04 0.14
C ARG A 115 -16.57 -4.86 1.60
N PHE A 116 -15.29 -4.59 1.84
CA PHE A 116 -14.70 -4.51 3.18
C PHE A 116 -14.39 -3.08 3.63
N SER A 117 -14.76 -2.06 2.86
CA SER A 117 -14.49 -0.65 3.18
C SER A 117 -13.06 -0.44 3.71
N PRO A 118 -12.02 -0.74 2.90
CA PRO A 118 -10.64 -0.75 3.38
C PRO A 118 -10.16 0.65 3.79
N LEU A 119 -9.13 0.69 4.64
CA LEU A 119 -8.39 1.93 4.91
C LEU A 119 -7.56 2.33 3.70
N LEU A 120 -6.90 1.34 3.08
CA LEU A 120 -5.98 1.52 1.96
C LEU A 120 -6.20 0.43 0.90
N VAL A 121 -6.12 0.83 -0.36
CA VAL A 121 -5.89 -0.07 -1.49
C VAL A 121 -4.67 0.42 -2.24
N ASN A 122 -3.68 -0.42 -2.43
CA ASN A 122 -2.42 -0.12 -3.08
C ASN A 122 -2.23 -0.98 -4.32
N SER A 123 -2.03 -0.36 -5.48
CA SER A 123 -1.62 -1.09 -6.69
C SER A 123 -0.10 -1.14 -6.77
N VAL A 124 0.45 -2.36 -6.79
CA VAL A 124 1.89 -2.64 -6.93
C VAL A 124 2.16 -2.89 -8.40
N VAL A 125 2.44 -1.83 -9.15
CA VAL A 125 2.35 -1.88 -10.61
C VAL A 125 3.47 -2.63 -11.31
N GLY A 126 4.69 -2.56 -10.80
CA GLY A 126 5.86 -3.14 -11.47
C GLY A 126 6.37 -4.43 -10.83
N PHE A 127 5.81 -4.86 -9.72
CA PHE A 127 6.26 -6.04 -8.98
C PHE A 127 5.55 -7.33 -9.42
N ILE A 128 4.24 -7.26 -9.61
CA ILE A 128 3.43 -8.43 -9.94
C ILE A 128 3.37 -8.60 -11.45
N GLY A 129 4.11 -9.58 -11.98
CA GLY A 129 4.13 -9.94 -13.38
C GLY A 129 5.05 -9.11 -14.25
N PRO A 130 6.36 -9.00 -13.92
CA PRO A 130 7.32 -8.28 -14.75
C PRO A 130 7.43 -8.82 -16.16
N GLU A 131 7.07 -10.04 -16.40
CA GLU A 131 6.99 -10.66 -17.72
C GLU A 131 5.82 -10.14 -18.58
N TYR A 132 4.85 -9.44 -17.96
CA TYR A 132 3.68 -8.87 -18.64
C TYR A 132 3.68 -7.33 -18.63
N LEU A 133 4.39 -6.72 -17.68
CA LEU A 133 4.61 -5.28 -17.56
C LEU A 133 6.12 -5.03 -17.51
N PHE A 134 6.79 -5.28 -18.61
CA PHE A 134 8.23 -5.36 -18.64
C PHE A 134 8.94 -4.09 -19.14
N ASP A 135 8.20 -3.09 -19.61
CA ASP A 135 8.78 -1.79 -19.97
C ASP A 135 8.14 -0.62 -19.20
N GLY A 136 8.86 0.48 -19.09
CA GLY A 136 8.44 1.66 -18.35
C GLY A 136 7.10 2.23 -18.82
N LYS A 137 6.77 2.14 -20.10
CA LYS A 137 5.50 2.64 -20.66
C LYS A 137 4.32 1.80 -20.21
N GLN A 138 4.49 0.48 -20.17
CA GLN A 138 3.45 -0.44 -19.70
C GLN A 138 3.20 -0.25 -18.20
N ILE A 139 4.27 -0.09 -17.42
CA ILE A 139 4.18 0.17 -15.98
C ILE A 139 3.48 1.51 -15.72
N LEU A 140 3.87 2.56 -16.42
CA LEU A 140 3.25 3.89 -16.33
C LEU A 140 1.76 3.84 -16.65
N ARG A 141 1.39 3.17 -17.73
CA ARG A 141 -0.01 2.98 -18.12
C ARG A 141 -0.79 2.23 -17.06
N ALA A 142 -0.28 1.10 -16.58
CA ALA A 142 -0.96 0.29 -15.57
C ALA A 142 -1.20 1.07 -14.27
N GLY A 143 -0.20 1.80 -13.79
CA GLY A 143 -0.34 2.61 -12.58
C GLY A 143 -1.39 3.72 -12.70
N LEU A 144 -1.46 4.38 -13.85
CA LEU A 144 -2.48 5.40 -14.11
C LEU A 144 -3.88 4.80 -14.26
N GLU A 145 -4.01 3.67 -14.96
CA GLU A 145 -5.28 2.95 -15.13
C GLU A 145 -5.82 2.44 -13.79
N ASP A 146 -4.98 1.84 -12.98
CA ASP A 146 -5.33 1.31 -11.66
C ASP A 146 -5.78 2.44 -10.72
N HIS A 147 -5.01 3.52 -10.65
CA HIS A 147 -5.37 4.70 -9.87
C HIS A 147 -6.72 5.27 -10.30
N PHE A 148 -6.92 5.46 -11.62
CA PHE A 148 -8.16 6.01 -12.16
C PHE A 148 -9.36 5.11 -11.88
N CYS A 149 -9.23 3.81 -12.14
CA CYS A 149 -10.29 2.82 -11.90
C CYS A 149 -10.69 2.77 -10.43
N GLY A 150 -9.73 2.68 -9.53
CA GLY A 150 -9.99 2.63 -8.10
C GLY A 150 -10.66 3.90 -7.57
N LYS A 151 -10.24 5.08 -8.05
CA LYS A 151 -10.89 6.36 -7.71
C LYS A 151 -12.33 6.46 -8.23
N LEU A 152 -12.59 6.01 -9.44
CA LEU A 152 -13.96 5.94 -9.98
C LEU A 152 -14.85 5.02 -9.15
N LEU A 153 -14.29 3.97 -8.59
CA LEU A 153 -15.00 3.02 -7.72
C LEU A 153 -15.11 3.49 -6.27
N GLY A 154 -14.59 4.66 -5.93
CA GLY A 154 -14.68 5.26 -4.59
C GLY A 154 -13.73 4.61 -3.56
N LEU A 155 -12.62 4.03 -4.00
CA LEU A 155 -11.62 3.42 -3.13
C LEU A 155 -10.56 4.44 -2.67
N PRO A 156 -10.00 4.26 -1.47
CA PRO A 156 -8.85 5.02 -1.00
C PRO A 156 -7.56 4.51 -1.69
N MET A 157 -7.39 4.92 -2.95
CA MET A 157 -6.34 4.43 -3.84
C MET A 157 -5.00 5.09 -3.61
N GLY A 158 -3.98 4.25 -3.50
CA GLY A 158 -2.59 4.60 -3.67
C GLY A 158 -1.89 3.66 -4.65
N VAL A 159 -0.65 3.97 -4.94
CA VAL A 159 0.18 3.21 -5.88
C VAL A 159 1.57 3.02 -5.29
N ASP A 160 2.08 1.82 -5.39
CA ASP A 160 3.50 1.54 -5.26
C ASP A 160 4.14 1.75 -6.63
N VAL A 161 4.82 2.89 -6.77
CA VAL A 161 5.51 3.28 -8.00
C VAL A 161 6.83 2.52 -8.02
N CYS A 162 6.82 1.34 -8.60
CA CYS A 162 7.92 0.40 -8.53
C CYS A 162 8.15 -0.35 -9.84
N TYR A 163 9.35 -0.89 -9.99
CA TYR A 163 9.69 -1.88 -11.01
C TYR A 163 10.65 -2.91 -10.45
N THR A 164 10.57 -4.14 -10.94
CA THR A 164 11.53 -5.20 -10.63
C THR A 164 12.72 -5.12 -11.59
N ASN A 165 13.88 -5.62 -11.15
CA ASN A 165 15.11 -5.62 -11.95
C ASN A 165 15.01 -6.48 -13.23
N HIS A 166 13.93 -7.17 -13.47
CA HIS A 166 13.65 -7.91 -14.70
C HIS A 166 12.98 -7.04 -15.77
N ALA A 167 12.45 -5.88 -15.40
CA ALA A 167 11.78 -4.97 -16.32
C ALA A 167 12.81 -4.14 -17.10
N GLU A 168 12.48 -3.82 -18.35
CA GLU A 168 13.17 -2.82 -19.16
C GLU A 168 12.65 -1.42 -18.78
N ALA A 169 12.90 -1.05 -17.53
CA ALA A 169 12.50 0.22 -16.93
C ALA A 169 13.63 0.72 -16.05
N ASP A 170 13.61 2.01 -15.77
CA ASP A 170 14.57 2.66 -14.90
C ASP A 170 13.89 3.65 -13.93
N GLN A 171 14.70 4.35 -13.15
CA GLN A 171 14.19 5.32 -12.18
C GLN A 171 13.51 6.51 -12.86
N ASP A 172 13.94 6.90 -14.05
CA ASP A 172 13.32 8.02 -14.81
C ASP A 172 11.88 7.68 -15.21
N ASP A 173 11.60 6.41 -15.55
CA ASP A 173 10.24 5.92 -15.79
C ASP A 173 9.38 6.01 -14.53
N MET A 174 9.94 5.68 -13.37
CA MET A 174 9.23 5.78 -12.09
C MET A 174 8.99 7.23 -11.69
N ASP A 175 9.93 8.12 -11.91
CA ASP A 175 9.77 9.56 -11.69
C ASP A 175 8.68 10.16 -12.59
N ALA A 176 8.60 9.69 -13.84
CA ALA A 176 7.52 10.05 -14.76
C ALA A 176 6.16 9.57 -14.25
N LEU A 177 6.05 8.31 -13.80
CA LEU A 177 4.82 7.76 -13.24
C LEU A 177 4.42 8.50 -11.96
N LEU A 178 5.34 8.74 -11.03
CA LEU A 178 5.10 9.49 -9.80
C LEU A 178 4.56 10.89 -10.10
N THR A 179 5.18 11.59 -11.06
CA THR A 179 4.76 12.93 -11.49
C THR A 179 3.36 12.91 -12.05
N CYS A 180 3.05 11.96 -12.93
CA CYS A 180 1.71 11.80 -13.53
C CYS A 180 0.65 11.50 -12.46
N LEU A 181 0.92 10.58 -11.54
CA LEU A 181 0.02 10.23 -10.44
C LEU A 181 -0.22 11.43 -9.51
N ALA A 182 0.83 12.16 -9.16
CA ALA A 182 0.71 13.36 -8.34
C ALA A 182 -0.11 14.44 -9.05
N ALA A 183 0.07 14.65 -10.35
CA ALA A 183 -0.75 15.56 -11.15
C ALA A 183 -2.21 15.10 -11.22
N ALA A 184 -2.46 13.79 -11.33
CA ALA A 184 -3.80 13.18 -11.32
C ALA A 184 -4.47 13.19 -9.94
N GLY A 185 -3.78 13.61 -8.88
CA GLY A 185 -4.32 13.72 -7.54
C GLY A 185 -4.34 12.40 -6.77
N VAL A 186 -3.29 11.60 -6.89
CA VAL A 186 -3.10 10.43 -6.03
C VAL A 186 -3.08 10.86 -4.56
N THR A 187 -3.73 10.08 -3.70
CA THR A 187 -3.84 10.41 -2.28
C THR A 187 -2.60 10.03 -1.48
N TYR A 188 -1.95 8.94 -1.86
CA TYR A 188 -0.69 8.50 -1.28
C TYR A 188 0.06 7.63 -2.30
N VAL A 189 1.35 7.51 -2.09
CA VAL A 189 2.21 6.52 -2.75
C VAL A 189 2.97 5.76 -1.66
N MET A 190 3.30 4.51 -1.94
CA MET A 190 4.22 3.78 -1.08
C MET A 190 5.61 4.37 -1.23
N GLY A 191 6.36 4.44 -0.14
CA GLY A 191 7.69 5.03 -0.16
C GLY A 191 8.62 4.34 0.83
N VAL A 192 9.90 4.37 0.51
CA VAL A 192 11.00 3.83 1.32
C VAL A 192 12.03 4.92 1.59
N PRO A 193 12.92 4.79 2.58
CA PRO A 193 13.95 5.80 2.85
C PRO A 193 14.89 6.09 1.67
N GLY A 194 15.23 5.06 0.90
CA GLY A 194 15.93 5.17 -0.39
C GLY A 194 15.03 4.66 -1.50
N ALA A 195 15.51 4.60 -2.74
CA ALA A 195 14.72 4.05 -3.85
C ALA A 195 14.70 2.51 -3.87
N ASP A 196 15.64 1.85 -3.20
CA ASP A 196 15.76 0.39 -3.18
C ASP A 196 14.89 -0.22 -2.07
N ASP A 197 13.94 -1.06 -2.45
CA ASP A 197 13.23 -1.91 -1.50
C ASP A 197 13.98 -3.23 -1.32
N VAL A 198 14.71 -3.33 -0.22
CA VAL A 198 15.56 -4.50 0.08
C VAL A 198 14.75 -5.74 0.46
N MET A 199 13.49 -5.60 0.82
CA MET A 199 12.63 -6.72 1.19
C MET A 199 12.29 -7.58 -0.03
N LEU A 200 11.99 -6.96 -1.16
CA LEU A 200 11.55 -7.61 -2.39
C LEU A 200 12.54 -7.48 -3.54
N ALA A 201 13.70 -6.82 -3.31
CA ALA A 201 14.74 -6.57 -4.30
C ALA A 201 14.22 -5.88 -5.57
N TYR A 202 13.38 -4.88 -5.43
CA TYR A 202 12.89 -4.04 -6.51
C TYR A 202 13.10 -2.55 -6.22
N GLN A 203 12.95 -1.71 -7.25
CA GLN A 203 13.03 -0.26 -7.11
C GLN A 203 11.65 0.32 -6.81
N SER A 204 11.60 1.30 -5.91
CA SER A 204 10.39 1.98 -5.48
C SER A 204 10.64 3.48 -5.32
N THR A 205 9.64 4.21 -4.84
CA THR A 205 9.70 5.65 -4.59
C THR A 205 10.42 5.94 -3.26
N SER A 206 11.41 6.84 -3.28
CA SER A 206 12.00 7.34 -2.05
C SER A 206 11.12 8.41 -1.39
N PHE A 207 11.34 8.67 -0.09
CA PHE A 207 10.69 9.80 0.58
C PHE A 207 11.09 11.15 -0.03
N HIS A 208 12.29 11.27 -0.59
CA HIS A 208 12.75 12.47 -1.27
C HIS A 208 11.99 12.73 -2.57
N ASP A 209 11.73 11.69 -3.35
CA ASP A 209 10.95 11.78 -4.61
C ASP A 209 9.53 12.25 -4.32
N GLY A 210 8.91 11.70 -3.27
CA GLY A 210 7.58 12.12 -2.83
C GLY A 210 7.54 13.61 -2.41
N LEU A 211 8.56 14.07 -1.68
CA LEU A 211 8.70 15.49 -1.30
C LEU A 211 8.94 16.38 -2.52
N TYR A 212 9.79 15.95 -3.44
CA TYR A 212 10.07 16.68 -4.68
C TYR A 212 8.82 16.81 -5.55
N ALA A 213 8.10 15.72 -5.81
CA ALA A 213 6.87 15.73 -6.59
C ALA A 213 5.81 16.68 -5.98
N ARG A 214 5.66 16.67 -4.66
CA ARG A 214 4.77 17.58 -3.93
C ARG A 214 5.17 19.04 -4.13
N ALA A 215 6.47 19.36 -3.98
CA ALA A 215 6.98 20.71 -4.17
C ALA A 215 6.85 21.20 -5.61
N ALA A 216 7.24 20.37 -6.59
CA ALA A 216 7.20 20.70 -8.01
C ALA A 216 5.77 21.00 -8.53
N LEU A 217 4.77 20.27 -8.00
CA LEU A 217 3.37 20.42 -8.39
C LEU A 217 2.56 21.35 -7.47
N GLY A 218 3.18 21.99 -6.49
CA GLY A 218 2.51 22.84 -5.53
C GLY A 218 1.45 22.12 -4.69
N LYS A 219 1.62 20.82 -4.45
CA LYS A 219 0.69 20.02 -3.67
C LYS A 219 0.97 20.13 -2.18
N ARG A 220 -0.08 19.96 -1.40
CA ARG A 220 -0.01 19.92 0.07
C ARG A 220 -0.36 18.51 0.56
N PRO A 221 0.10 18.11 1.74
CA PRO A 221 -0.44 16.96 2.43
C PRO A 221 -1.98 17.06 2.57
N ALA A 222 -2.65 15.92 2.76
CA ALA A 222 -4.04 15.95 3.21
C ALA A 222 -4.14 16.74 4.52
N PRO A 223 -5.24 17.52 4.74
CA PRO A 223 -5.36 18.35 5.95
C PRO A 223 -5.17 17.55 7.24
N GLU A 224 -5.72 16.36 7.33
CA GLU A 224 -5.60 15.48 8.50
C GLU A 224 -4.16 15.03 8.74
N PHE A 225 -3.39 14.80 7.67
CA PHE A 225 -1.98 14.47 7.77
C PHE A 225 -1.14 15.69 8.16
N GLU A 226 -1.47 16.87 7.63
CA GLU A 226 -0.82 18.13 8.01
C GLU A 226 -1.05 18.44 9.51
N ASP A 227 -2.28 18.23 10.01
CA ASP A 227 -2.60 18.37 11.42
C ASP A 227 -1.83 17.35 12.29
N TRP A 228 -1.69 16.12 11.81
CA TRP A 228 -0.87 15.13 12.49
C TRP A 228 0.60 15.53 12.53
N LEU A 229 1.19 15.98 11.43
CA LEU A 229 2.58 16.48 11.39
C LEU A 229 2.80 17.61 12.39
N ASN A 230 1.85 18.54 12.47
CA ASN A 230 1.91 19.66 13.43
C ASN A 230 1.85 19.17 14.88
N ARG A 231 0.94 18.24 15.20
CA ARG A 231 0.83 17.65 16.54
C ARG A 231 2.09 16.90 16.95
N MET A 232 2.75 16.24 16.01
CA MET A 232 3.98 15.48 16.26
C MET A 232 5.24 16.36 16.30
N GLY A 233 5.13 17.66 16.00
CA GLY A 233 6.28 18.57 15.94
C GLY A 233 7.22 18.26 14.77
N ILE A 234 6.74 17.53 13.77
CA ILE A 234 7.44 17.24 12.52
C ILE A 234 7.12 18.40 11.60
N GLY A 235 7.96 19.41 11.52
CA GLY A 235 7.75 20.69 10.84
C GLY A 235 7.02 20.69 9.51
N SER A 236 6.62 21.86 9.05
CA SER A 236 5.75 22.02 7.88
C SER A 236 6.44 21.73 6.56
N ARG A 237 5.73 21.03 5.71
CA ARG A 237 5.72 21.01 4.25
C ARG A 237 6.99 20.80 3.41
N THR A 238 8.14 21.32 3.76
CA THR A 238 9.34 21.38 2.89
C THR A 238 10.66 21.17 3.64
N GLU A 239 10.61 21.11 4.94
CA GLU A 239 11.81 20.88 5.73
C GLU A 239 12.05 19.38 5.88
N ALA A 240 13.30 18.98 5.67
CA ALA A 240 13.74 17.63 6.00
C ALA A 240 13.34 17.30 7.45
N ILE A 241 12.91 16.08 7.69
CA ILE A 241 12.54 15.58 9.03
C ILE A 241 13.68 16.00 10.00
N PRO A 242 13.39 16.78 11.03
CA PRO A 242 14.45 17.25 11.93
C PRO A 242 15.18 16.07 12.54
N ALA A 243 16.51 16.17 12.64
CA ALA A 243 17.33 15.16 13.32
C ALA A 243 16.90 14.92 14.79
N SER A 244 16.05 15.79 15.35
CA SER A 244 15.47 15.69 16.69
C SER A 244 14.44 14.56 16.89
N LEU A 245 13.99 13.88 15.82
CA LEU A 245 13.21 12.63 15.97
C LEU A 245 14.06 11.42 16.38
N SER A 246 15.38 11.55 16.26
CA SER A 246 16.35 10.55 16.70
C SER A 246 16.17 10.08 18.16
N PRO A 247 15.86 10.92 19.17
CA PRO A 247 15.72 10.48 20.55
C PRO A 247 14.52 9.55 20.79
N ALA A 248 13.41 9.73 20.05
CA ALA A 248 12.24 8.86 20.19
C ALA A 248 12.48 7.47 19.62
N LEU A 249 13.32 7.34 18.59
CA LEU A 249 13.74 6.07 18.01
C LEU A 249 14.84 5.40 18.88
N ILE A 250 15.72 6.17 19.50
CA ILE A 250 16.78 5.67 20.38
C ILE A 250 16.20 5.04 21.66
N GLY A 251 15.05 5.51 22.16
CA GLY A 251 14.34 4.89 23.27
C GLY A 251 13.70 3.53 22.96
N LEU A 252 13.90 3.01 21.74
CA LEU A 252 13.45 1.68 21.30
C LEU A 252 14.56 0.60 21.37
N ALA A 253 15.77 0.99 21.79
CA ALA A 253 16.89 0.06 21.98
C ALA A 253 16.81 -0.70 23.31
#